data_7de473a41dc5542133e5bb492da467ae
#
_entry.id   7de473a41dc5542133e5bb492da467ae
#
_cell.length_a   1.000
_cell.length_b   1.000
_cell.length_c   1.000
_cell.angle_alpha   90.00
_cell.angle_beta   90.00
_cell.angle_gamma   90.00
#
_symmetry.space_group_name_H-M   'P 1'
#
loop_
_entity.id
_entity.type
_entity.pdbx_description
1 polymer ?
#
loop_
_entity_poly.entity_id
_entity_poly.type
_entity_poly.pdbx_seq_one_letter_code
_entity_poly.pdbx_strand_id
1 'polypeptide(L)'
;MSESAQKPTPRALIIGAGISGIQAALDIGNGGHEVVLVERLPSIGGHMAQLSETFPTLDCSQCIQTPRTVEVGHHDKIKLLTYSVVEKVDGQAGHFIATIRRRPAYVDWNKCTGCGLCQEKCPWRIPSEFEQGLGKRKVIYTLSPQAVPNKPVIDREHCVFFTKSTCRACEKFCPAGAIDFAQEDEVLVEEVGAIIVATGYDLYPKELSAEYGAGRLADVIDGLQFERLLAASGPTSGQVKRPSDGAVPKSVAFVQCVGSRDPERGVPYCSKVCCMVTAKHALIYKHKVREGQVYVFYMDIRAAGKGYEEFVQRAIEEDKVLYI
;
A
#
# COMPACT_ATOMS: atom_id res chain seq x y z
N MET A 1 5.12 -13.12 -49.69
CA MET A 1 6.19 -13.33 -48.72
C MET A 1 5.51 -13.41 -47.36
N SER A 2 5.35 -14.62 -46.80
CA SER A 2 4.75 -14.80 -45.50
C SER A 2 5.77 -14.33 -44.44
N GLU A 3 5.48 -13.22 -43.77
CA GLU A 3 6.16 -12.91 -42.52
C GLU A 3 6.01 -14.10 -41.62
N SER A 4 7.09 -14.78 -41.30
CA SER A 4 7.09 -15.83 -40.28
C SER A 4 6.69 -15.17 -38.98
N ALA A 5 5.44 -15.40 -38.54
CA ALA A 5 4.93 -14.89 -37.27
C ALA A 5 5.90 -15.33 -36.16
N GLN A 6 6.65 -14.40 -35.63
CA GLN A 6 7.59 -14.68 -34.54
C GLN A 6 6.80 -15.22 -33.35
N LYS A 7 7.24 -16.32 -32.77
CA LYS A 7 6.55 -16.95 -31.64
C LYS A 7 6.53 -15.98 -30.45
N PRO A 8 5.35 -15.72 -29.81
CA PRO A 8 5.27 -14.81 -28.68
C PRO A 8 6.22 -15.21 -27.53
N THR A 9 6.77 -14.20 -26.88
CA THR A 9 7.62 -14.39 -25.68
C THR A 9 6.77 -14.98 -24.54
N PRO A 10 7.07 -16.18 -24.01
CA PRO A 10 6.23 -16.86 -23.03
C PRO A 10 6.49 -16.33 -21.61
N ARG A 11 6.43 -15.02 -21.42
CA ARG A 11 6.72 -14.31 -20.17
C ARG A 11 5.78 -13.13 -20.01
N ALA A 12 5.30 -12.88 -18.81
CA ALA A 12 4.43 -11.73 -18.50
C ALA A 12 5.14 -10.69 -17.64
N LEU A 13 4.84 -9.42 -17.90
CA LEU A 13 5.17 -8.30 -17.01
C LEU A 13 3.92 -7.93 -16.21
N ILE A 14 4.07 -7.79 -14.91
CA ILE A 14 3.02 -7.26 -14.03
C ILE A 14 3.53 -5.99 -13.39
N ILE A 15 2.77 -4.91 -13.55
CA ILE A 15 3.11 -3.58 -13.02
C ILE A 15 2.25 -3.30 -11.79
N GLY A 16 2.89 -3.30 -10.63
CA GLY A 16 2.26 -3.15 -9.32
C GLY A 16 2.09 -4.50 -8.59
N ALA A 17 2.64 -4.59 -7.39
CA ALA A 17 2.58 -5.78 -6.54
C ALA A 17 1.66 -5.55 -5.32
N GLY A 18 0.50 -4.93 -5.54
CA GLY A 18 -0.65 -5.03 -4.65
C GLY A 18 -1.32 -6.40 -4.76
N ILE A 19 -2.42 -6.63 -4.05
CA ILE A 19 -3.07 -7.95 -4.00
C ILE A 19 -3.43 -8.50 -5.38
N SER A 20 -3.88 -7.64 -6.32
CA SER A 20 -4.23 -8.05 -7.69
C SER A 20 -2.99 -8.49 -8.47
N GLY A 21 -1.88 -7.74 -8.39
CA GLY A 21 -0.63 -8.11 -9.05
C GLY A 21 0.02 -9.35 -8.46
N ILE A 22 -0.02 -9.51 -7.14
CA ILE A 22 0.43 -10.71 -6.43
C ILE A 22 -0.35 -11.93 -6.90
N GLN A 23 -1.70 -11.87 -6.93
CA GLN A 23 -2.53 -12.98 -7.35
C GLN A 23 -2.29 -13.32 -8.83
N ALA A 24 -2.24 -12.32 -9.71
CA ALA A 24 -1.96 -12.55 -11.13
C ALA A 24 -0.56 -13.20 -11.35
N ALA A 25 0.45 -12.76 -10.57
CA ALA A 25 1.78 -13.34 -10.64
C ALA A 25 1.79 -14.82 -10.23
N LEU A 26 1.09 -15.17 -9.15
CA LEU A 26 0.96 -16.53 -8.68
C LEU A 26 0.20 -17.41 -9.66
N ASP A 27 -0.93 -16.94 -10.20
CA ASP A 27 -1.73 -17.70 -11.16
C ASP A 27 -0.94 -18.03 -12.44
N ILE A 28 -0.18 -17.05 -12.96
CA ILE A 28 0.67 -17.24 -14.15
C ILE A 28 1.88 -18.12 -13.81
N GLY A 29 2.55 -17.88 -12.70
CA GLY A 29 3.71 -18.64 -12.24
C GLY A 29 3.36 -20.13 -11.98
N ASN A 30 2.26 -20.37 -11.28
CA ASN A 30 1.71 -21.71 -11.03
C ASN A 30 1.27 -22.41 -12.34
N GLY A 31 0.85 -21.63 -13.35
CA GLY A 31 0.61 -22.10 -14.71
C GLY A 31 1.87 -22.47 -15.51
N GLY A 32 3.06 -22.31 -14.90
CA GLY A 32 4.36 -22.70 -15.50
C GLY A 32 5.02 -21.59 -16.34
N HIS A 33 4.45 -20.40 -16.42
CA HIS A 33 4.98 -19.28 -17.18
C HIS A 33 5.85 -18.35 -16.33
N GLU A 34 6.85 -17.74 -16.95
CA GLU A 34 7.70 -16.76 -16.27
C GLU A 34 6.98 -15.41 -16.09
N VAL A 35 7.24 -14.77 -14.96
CA VAL A 35 6.68 -13.46 -14.60
C VAL A 35 7.77 -12.51 -14.15
N VAL A 36 7.71 -11.27 -14.61
CA VAL A 36 8.42 -10.14 -14.03
C VAL A 36 7.39 -9.30 -13.27
N LEU A 37 7.51 -9.26 -11.94
CA LEU A 37 6.62 -8.47 -11.08
C LEU A 37 7.38 -7.23 -10.60
N VAL A 38 6.89 -6.04 -10.98
CA VAL A 38 7.53 -4.75 -10.66
C VAL A 38 6.72 -3.99 -9.62
N GLU A 39 7.39 -3.54 -8.56
CA GLU A 39 6.78 -2.76 -7.48
C GLU A 39 7.59 -1.48 -7.19
N ARG A 40 6.90 -0.34 -7.14
CA ARG A 40 7.52 0.96 -6.87
C ARG A 40 8.01 1.13 -5.42
N LEU A 41 7.38 0.45 -4.48
CA LEU A 41 7.74 0.45 -3.07
C LEU A 41 8.84 -0.59 -2.79
N PRO A 42 9.57 -0.46 -1.67
CA PRO A 42 10.62 -1.43 -1.33
C PRO A 42 10.08 -2.82 -0.96
N SER A 43 8.77 -2.96 -0.76
CA SER A 43 8.12 -4.23 -0.44
C SER A 43 6.77 -4.33 -1.12
N ILE A 44 6.33 -5.55 -1.40
CA ILE A 44 5.02 -5.84 -2.00
C ILE A 44 3.89 -5.81 -0.97
N GLY A 45 2.65 -5.75 -1.46
CA GLY A 45 1.43 -5.78 -0.62
C GLY A 45 0.43 -4.68 -0.92
N GLY A 46 0.89 -3.54 -1.43
CA GLY A 46 0.03 -2.40 -1.76
C GLY A 46 -0.80 -1.91 -0.58
N HIS A 47 -1.97 -1.36 -0.87
CA HIS A 47 -2.88 -0.84 0.17
C HIS A 47 -3.44 -1.94 1.09
N MET A 48 -3.55 -3.19 0.63
CA MET A 48 -4.03 -4.28 1.49
C MET A 48 -3.13 -4.48 2.71
N ALA A 49 -1.83 -4.22 2.59
CA ALA A 49 -0.90 -4.25 3.72
C ALA A 49 -1.18 -3.17 4.78
N GLN A 50 -1.93 -2.13 4.43
CA GLN A 50 -2.30 -1.02 5.31
C GLN A 50 -3.67 -1.21 5.98
N LEU A 51 -4.51 -2.12 5.46
CA LEU A 51 -5.84 -2.37 6.01
C LEU A 51 -5.79 -3.09 7.35
N SER A 52 -6.78 -2.83 8.20
CA SER A 52 -7.04 -3.59 9.43
C SER A 52 -7.69 -4.93 9.12
N GLU A 53 -8.86 -4.88 8.52
CA GLU A 53 -9.71 -6.02 8.18
C GLU A 53 -10.29 -5.84 6.77
N THR A 54 -10.78 -6.93 6.19
CA THR A 54 -11.48 -6.93 4.90
C THR A 54 -13.01 -6.96 5.10
N PHE A 55 -13.78 -6.52 4.12
CA PHE A 55 -15.22 -6.68 4.08
C PHE A 55 -15.60 -7.77 3.05
N PRO A 56 -16.71 -8.48 3.20
CA PRO A 56 -17.75 -8.38 4.24
C PRO A 56 -17.48 -9.28 5.46
N THR A 57 -16.38 -10.02 5.50
CA THR A 57 -16.12 -11.08 6.49
C THR A 57 -15.43 -10.58 7.75
N LEU A 58 -14.83 -9.38 7.72
CA LEU A 58 -13.98 -8.81 8.78
C LEU A 58 -12.76 -9.69 9.09
N ASP A 59 -12.21 -10.36 8.07
CA ASP A 59 -10.98 -11.11 8.19
C ASP A 59 -9.77 -10.17 8.30
N CYS A 60 -8.77 -10.59 9.05
CA CYS A 60 -7.48 -9.90 9.15
C CYS A 60 -6.80 -9.82 7.77
N SER A 61 -6.61 -8.62 7.25
CA SER A 61 -6.00 -8.39 5.94
C SER A 61 -4.58 -8.95 5.84
N GLN A 62 -3.78 -8.82 6.89
CA GLN A 62 -2.41 -9.34 6.94
C GLN A 62 -2.39 -10.86 6.95
N CYS A 63 -3.33 -11.51 7.64
CA CYS A 63 -3.42 -12.97 7.71
C CYS A 63 -3.73 -13.59 6.34
N ILE A 64 -4.52 -12.89 5.52
CA ILE A 64 -4.82 -13.30 4.14
C ILE A 64 -3.65 -13.01 3.21
N GLN A 65 -3.02 -11.85 3.33
CA GLN A 65 -2.01 -11.38 2.40
C GLN A 65 -0.63 -12.01 2.62
N THR A 66 -0.19 -12.18 3.87
CA THR A 66 1.17 -12.65 4.20
C THR A 66 1.54 -13.97 3.52
N PRO A 67 0.69 -15.02 3.51
CA PRO A 67 1.03 -16.25 2.79
C PRO A 67 1.29 -16.02 1.30
N ARG A 68 0.50 -15.15 0.65
CA ARG A 68 0.64 -14.83 -0.77
C ARG A 68 1.92 -14.04 -1.08
N THR A 69 2.26 -13.07 -0.23
CA THR A 69 3.51 -12.31 -0.42
C THR A 69 4.74 -13.19 -0.23
N VAL A 70 4.71 -14.10 0.75
CA VAL A 70 5.79 -15.06 0.98
C VAL A 70 5.92 -16.03 -0.20
N GLU A 71 4.81 -16.55 -0.72
CA GLU A 71 4.78 -17.41 -1.90
C GLU A 71 5.43 -16.72 -3.11
N VAL A 72 5.03 -15.47 -3.42
CA VAL A 72 5.67 -14.67 -4.49
C VAL A 72 7.17 -14.52 -4.26
N GLY A 73 7.58 -14.21 -3.03
CA GLY A 73 8.99 -13.98 -2.70
C GLY A 73 9.91 -15.20 -2.87
N HIS A 74 9.35 -16.42 -2.94
CA HIS A 74 10.09 -17.67 -3.07
C HIS A 74 9.74 -18.45 -4.35
N HIS A 75 8.92 -17.91 -5.23
CA HIS A 75 8.44 -18.62 -6.40
C HIS A 75 9.48 -18.62 -7.54
N ASP A 76 9.89 -19.78 -8.01
CA ASP A 76 10.98 -19.95 -9.01
C ASP A 76 10.69 -19.29 -10.37
N LYS A 77 9.41 -19.11 -10.72
CA LYS A 77 8.98 -18.49 -11.97
C LYS A 77 8.73 -16.99 -11.89
N ILE A 78 8.82 -16.39 -10.69
CA ILE A 78 8.53 -14.98 -10.48
C ILE A 78 9.83 -14.21 -10.20
N LYS A 79 10.24 -13.37 -11.13
CA LYS A 79 11.29 -12.36 -10.92
C LYS A 79 10.67 -11.14 -10.26
N LEU A 80 10.88 -10.99 -8.95
CA LEU A 80 10.39 -9.86 -8.19
C LEU A 80 11.37 -8.69 -8.24
N LEU A 81 10.92 -7.54 -8.75
CA LEU A 81 11.67 -6.29 -8.82
C LEU A 81 10.96 -5.23 -7.96
N THR A 82 11.30 -5.16 -6.68
CA THR A 82 10.83 -4.10 -5.79
C THR A 82 11.73 -2.87 -5.87
N TYR A 83 11.22 -1.74 -5.37
CA TYR A 83 11.86 -0.43 -5.44
C TYR A 83 12.18 0.00 -6.88
N SER A 84 11.33 -0.43 -7.83
CA SER A 84 11.55 -0.36 -9.27
C SER A 84 10.34 0.26 -9.98
N VAL A 85 10.59 0.97 -11.06
CA VAL A 85 9.56 1.64 -11.87
C VAL A 85 9.73 1.28 -13.34
N VAL A 86 8.64 0.91 -14.01
CA VAL A 86 8.62 0.77 -15.47
C VAL A 86 8.58 2.17 -16.07
N GLU A 87 9.62 2.55 -16.78
CA GLU A 87 9.76 3.88 -17.38
C GLU A 87 9.26 3.92 -18.83
N LYS A 88 9.45 2.84 -19.56
CA LYS A 88 9.08 2.76 -20.97
C LYS A 88 8.67 1.35 -21.34
N VAL A 89 7.73 1.26 -22.28
CA VAL A 89 7.35 0.02 -22.96
C VAL A 89 7.30 0.30 -24.45
N ASP A 90 8.05 -0.48 -25.20
CA ASP A 90 8.05 -0.49 -26.67
C ASP A 90 7.54 -1.84 -27.18
N GLY A 91 7.22 -1.92 -28.50
CA GLY A 91 6.80 -3.16 -29.14
C GLY A 91 5.29 -3.32 -29.25
N GLN A 92 4.85 -4.55 -29.37
CA GLN A 92 3.45 -4.93 -29.61
C GLN A 92 3.08 -6.21 -28.87
N ALA A 93 1.81 -6.55 -28.84
CA ALA A 93 1.31 -7.79 -28.21
C ALA A 93 2.10 -9.02 -28.70
N GLY A 94 2.61 -9.79 -27.78
CA GLY A 94 3.50 -10.92 -28.01
C GLY A 94 4.99 -10.57 -27.91
N HIS A 95 5.39 -9.31 -28.08
CA HIS A 95 6.80 -8.86 -28.16
C HIS A 95 6.94 -7.43 -27.61
N PHE A 96 6.82 -7.28 -26.31
CA PHE A 96 7.10 -6.02 -25.62
C PHE A 96 8.52 -5.99 -25.07
N ILE A 97 9.12 -4.81 -25.06
CA ILE A 97 10.40 -4.51 -24.41
C ILE A 97 10.13 -3.45 -23.35
N ALA A 98 10.29 -3.84 -22.08
CA ALA A 98 10.07 -2.96 -20.94
C ALA A 98 11.40 -2.48 -20.38
N THR A 99 11.57 -1.16 -20.27
CA THR A 99 12.70 -0.53 -19.57
C THR A 99 12.28 -0.24 -18.13
N ILE A 100 12.99 -0.81 -17.18
CA ILE A 100 12.70 -0.75 -15.75
C ILE A 100 13.89 -0.11 -15.03
N ARG A 101 13.64 0.98 -14.30
CA ARG A 101 14.62 1.59 -13.42
C ARG A 101 14.45 1.08 -12.00
N ARG A 102 15.48 0.44 -11.46
CA ARG A 102 15.59 0.07 -10.04
C ARG A 102 16.29 1.17 -9.28
N ARG A 103 15.65 1.70 -8.26
CA ARG A 103 16.23 2.74 -7.40
C ARG A 103 17.22 2.16 -6.41
N PRO A 104 18.30 2.89 -6.05
CA PRO A 104 19.25 2.44 -5.06
C PRO A 104 18.59 2.38 -3.67
N ALA A 105 18.70 1.23 -3.03
CA ALA A 105 18.29 1.04 -1.64
C ALA A 105 19.31 1.60 -0.65
N TYR A 106 20.53 1.84 -1.11
CA TYR A 106 21.72 2.15 -0.31
C TYR A 106 22.03 1.09 0.74
N VAL A 107 21.49 -0.09 0.54
CA VAL A 107 21.73 -1.32 1.30
C VAL A 107 21.88 -2.46 0.31
N ASP A 108 23.01 -3.15 0.35
CA ASP A 108 23.21 -4.37 -0.43
C ASP A 108 22.31 -5.48 0.14
N TRP A 109 21.22 -5.74 -0.56
CA TRP A 109 20.21 -6.71 -0.11
C TRP A 109 20.71 -8.16 -0.14
N ASN A 110 21.77 -8.45 -0.89
CA ASN A 110 22.38 -9.78 -0.90
C ASN A 110 23.19 -10.03 0.38
N LYS A 111 23.85 -9.01 0.92
CA LYS A 111 24.57 -9.08 2.20
C LYS A 111 23.64 -8.90 3.40
N CYS A 112 22.57 -8.13 3.25
CA CYS A 112 21.70 -7.78 4.37
C CYS A 112 20.97 -9.00 4.93
N THR A 113 21.08 -9.24 6.25
CA THR A 113 20.38 -10.31 6.97
C THR A 113 19.00 -9.93 7.51
N GLY A 114 18.59 -8.65 7.39
CA GLY A 114 17.32 -8.17 7.91
C GLY A 114 17.28 -7.98 9.43
N CYS A 115 18.43 -7.91 10.12
CA CYS A 115 18.50 -7.87 11.59
C CYS A 115 17.93 -6.60 12.25
N GLY A 116 17.66 -5.53 11.50
CA GLY A 116 17.05 -4.29 12.01
C GLY A 116 17.97 -3.34 12.78
N LEU A 117 19.23 -3.69 13.08
CA LEU A 117 20.14 -2.85 13.87
C LEU A 117 20.35 -1.47 13.26
N CYS A 118 20.47 -1.37 11.94
CA CYS A 118 20.61 -0.08 11.25
C CYS A 118 19.41 0.85 11.49
N GLN A 119 18.19 0.30 11.56
CA GLN A 119 16.98 1.05 11.86
C GLN A 119 16.96 1.49 13.33
N GLU A 120 17.29 0.58 14.25
CA GLU A 120 17.36 0.88 15.69
C GLU A 120 18.32 2.03 15.97
N LYS A 121 19.54 1.97 15.41
CA LYS A 121 20.62 2.94 15.65
C LYS A 121 20.47 4.25 14.87
N CYS A 122 19.56 4.33 13.88
CA CYS A 122 19.30 5.58 13.19
C CYS A 122 18.65 6.61 14.13
N PRO A 123 19.25 7.79 14.36
CA PRO A 123 18.66 8.78 15.26
C PRO A 123 17.50 9.55 14.63
N TRP A 124 17.42 9.58 13.29
CA TRP A 124 16.50 10.43 12.54
C TRP A 124 15.16 9.75 12.32
N ARG A 125 14.09 10.53 12.49
CA ARG A 125 12.70 10.08 12.29
C ARG A 125 11.95 11.12 11.48
N ILE A 126 11.12 10.62 10.57
CA ILE A 126 10.23 11.43 9.72
C ILE A 126 8.81 10.83 9.77
N PRO A 127 7.79 11.56 9.31
CA PRO A 127 6.46 10.98 9.12
C PRO A 127 6.53 9.72 8.25
N SER A 128 5.75 8.71 8.59
CA SER A 128 5.68 7.44 7.86
C SER A 128 4.59 7.51 6.79
N GLU A 129 4.96 7.30 5.54
CA GLU A 129 4.02 7.22 4.42
C GLU A 129 3.12 5.99 4.54
N PHE A 130 3.66 4.89 5.07
CA PHE A 130 2.88 3.69 5.32
C PHE A 130 1.80 3.91 6.38
N GLU A 131 2.10 4.73 7.39
CA GLU A 131 1.15 5.14 8.42
C GLU A 131 0.33 6.39 8.02
N GLN A 132 0.37 6.78 6.76
CA GLN A 132 -0.35 7.95 6.23
C GLN A 132 -0.09 9.25 7.02
N GLY A 133 1.16 9.42 7.49
CA GLY A 133 1.58 10.58 8.27
C GLY A 133 1.19 10.54 9.76
N LEU A 134 0.36 9.59 10.21
CA LEU A 134 -0.08 9.46 11.61
C LEU A 134 1.00 8.91 12.55
N GLY A 135 2.00 8.25 11.99
CA GLY A 135 3.14 7.69 12.71
C GLY A 135 4.46 8.22 12.17
N LYS A 136 5.56 7.84 12.83
CA LYS A 136 6.92 8.20 12.40
C LYS A 136 7.72 6.93 12.09
N ARG A 137 8.51 6.95 11.03
CA ARG A 137 9.50 5.94 10.70
C ARG A 137 10.93 6.47 10.79
N LYS A 138 11.88 5.57 10.83
CA LYS A 138 13.31 5.93 10.68
C LYS A 138 13.62 6.31 9.23
N VAL A 139 14.71 7.04 9.03
CA VAL A 139 15.19 7.39 7.69
C VAL A 139 15.77 6.17 6.96
N ILE A 140 16.34 5.20 7.68
CA ILE A 140 16.56 3.85 7.16
C ILE A 140 15.46 2.97 7.72
N TYR A 141 14.72 2.27 6.85
CA TYR A 141 13.49 1.59 7.24
C TYR A 141 13.14 0.39 6.35
N THR A 142 12.39 -0.54 6.89
CA THR A 142 11.54 -1.49 6.15
C THR A 142 10.13 -0.95 6.13
N LEU A 143 9.37 -1.19 5.06
CA LEU A 143 8.06 -0.56 4.84
C LEU A 143 7.04 -0.94 5.93
N SER A 144 7.00 -2.22 6.31
CA SER A 144 6.12 -2.76 7.33
C SER A 144 6.78 -3.92 8.08
N PRO A 145 6.23 -4.34 9.23
CA PRO A 145 6.75 -5.51 9.94
C PRO A 145 6.70 -6.82 9.14
N GLN A 146 5.73 -6.96 8.23
CA GLN A 146 5.54 -8.13 7.35
C GLN A 146 6.07 -7.90 5.94
N ALA A 147 7.00 -6.96 5.77
CA ALA A 147 7.56 -6.60 4.47
C ALA A 147 8.17 -7.81 3.73
N VAL A 148 7.85 -7.95 2.45
CA VAL A 148 8.49 -8.90 1.52
C VAL A 148 8.99 -8.12 0.30
N PRO A 149 10.30 -8.09 0.04
CA PRO A 149 11.37 -8.59 0.89
C PRO A 149 11.49 -7.79 2.21
N ASN A 150 11.92 -8.45 3.29
CA ASN A 150 12.22 -7.77 4.56
C ASN A 150 13.62 -7.17 4.52
N LYS A 151 13.79 -6.18 3.69
CA LYS A 151 15.06 -5.49 3.44
C LYS A 151 14.88 -3.98 3.61
N PRO A 152 15.77 -3.31 4.36
CA PRO A 152 15.67 -1.87 4.55
C PRO A 152 16.13 -1.09 3.33
N VAL A 153 15.63 0.13 3.22
CA VAL A 153 16.09 1.16 2.30
C VAL A 153 16.44 2.44 3.06
N ILE A 154 17.32 3.26 2.53
CA ILE A 154 17.63 4.58 3.06
C ILE A 154 16.89 5.64 2.25
N ASP A 155 16.10 6.44 2.94
CA ASP A 155 15.47 7.62 2.37
C ASP A 155 16.54 8.71 2.13
N ARG A 156 16.95 8.85 0.88
CA ARG A 156 18.03 9.76 0.47
C ARG A 156 17.74 11.21 0.81
N GLU A 157 16.48 11.63 0.62
CA GLU A 157 16.07 13.03 0.78
C GLU A 157 16.17 13.49 2.22
N HIS A 158 15.91 12.60 3.17
CA HIS A 158 15.92 12.90 4.60
C HIS A 158 17.15 12.37 5.34
N CYS A 159 18.05 11.67 4.66
CA CYS A 159 19.25 11.13 5.27
C CYS A 159 20.31 12.22 5.42
N VAL A 160 20.76 12.46 6.67
CA VAL A 160 21.76 13.46 6.99
C VAL A 160 23.13 13.18 6.35
N PHE A 161 23.44 11.91 6.04
CA PHE A 161 24.64 11.60 5.25
C PHE A 161 24.55 12.22 3.85
N PHE A 162 23.43 12.08 3.14
CA PHE A 162 23.27 12.61 1.80
C PHE A 162 23.08 14.14 1.77
N THR A 163 22.43 14.70 2.81
CA THR A 163 22.12 16.13 2.83
C THR A 163 23.20 17.01 3.45
N LYS A 164 24.03 16.47 4.36
CA LYS A 164 25.03 17.22 5.13
C LYS A 164 26.39 16.54 5.20
N SER A 165 26.59 15.42 4.50
CA SER A 165 27.81 14.61 4.50
C SER A 165 28.27 14.17 5.91
N THR A 166 27.35 14.10 6.86
CA THR A 166 27.62 13.69 8.25
C THR A 166 26.72 12.51 8.62
N CYS A 167 27.06 11.77 9.66
CA CYS A 167 26.30 10.61 10.13
C CYS A 167 26.47 9.34 9.22
N ARG A 168 27.12 8.34 9.79
CA ARG A 168 27.24 6.98 9.20
C ARG A 168 26.84 5.92 10.22
N ALA A 169 25.88 6.21 11.09
CA ALA A 169 25.50 5.30 12.20
C ALA A 169 25.05 3.93 11.67
N CYS A 170 24.18 3.90 10.64
CA CYS A 170 23.68 2.65 10.06
C CYS A 170 24.80 1.76 9.52
N GLU A 171 25.82 2.34 8.89
CA GLU A 171 27.00 1.63 8.39
C GLU A 171 27.86 1.10 9.54
N LYS A 172 28.17 1.95 10.53
CA LYS A 172 28.99 1.58 11.69
C LYS A 172 28.42 0.40 12.49
N PHE A 173 27.10 0.30 12.58
CA PHE A 173 26.43 -0.74 13.34
C PHE A 173 25.91 -1.90 12.48
N CYS A 174 26.23 -1.96 11.17
CA CYS A 174 25.84 -3.07 10.32
C CYS A 174 26.83 -4.23 10.42
N PRO A 175 26.47 -5.36 11.05
CA PRO A 175 27.42 -6.48 11.21
C PRO A 175 27.74 -7.18 9.89
N ALA A 176 26.84 -7.07 8.90
CA ALA A 176 27.02 -7.67 7.57
C ALA A 176 27.74 -6.75 6.57
N GLY A 177 28.08 -5.49 6.95
CA GLY A 177 28.69 -4.53 6.04
C GLY A 177 27.83 -4.25 4.80
N ALA A 178 26.51 -4.27 4.96
CA ALA A 178 25.57 -4.18 3.83
C ALA A 178 25.23 -2.73 3.42
N ILE A 179 25.67 -1.72 4.15
CA ILE A 179 25.37 -0.31 3.81
C ILE A 179 26.34 0.13 2.70
N ASP A 180 25.75 0.65 1.62
CA ASP A 180 26.49 1.12 0.45
C ASP A 180 25.87 2.43 -0.06
N PHE A 181 26.44 3.55 0.33
CA PHE A 181 25.99 4.88 -0.05
C PHE A 181 26.33 5.26 -1.50
N ALA A 182 27.15 4.44 -2.20
CA ALA A 182 27.57 4.69 -3.57
C ALA A 182 26.67 4.00 -4.61
N GLN A 183 25.60 3.30 -4.17
CA GLN A 183 24.67 2.69 -5.10
C GLN A 183 24.02 3.74 -6.01
N GLU A 184 23.85 3.39 -7.26
CA GLU A 184 23.20 4.20 -8.29
C GLU A 184 21.96 3.49 -8.83
N ASP A 185 21.14 4.21 -9.62
CA ASP A 185 20.02 3.63 -10.36
C ASP A 185 20.54 2.53 -11.31
N GLU A 186 19.82 1.42 -11.35
CA GLU A 186 20.06 0.32 -12.28
C GLU A 186 18.96 0.28 -13.34
N VAL A 187 19.34 0.27 -14.61
CA VAL A 187 18.41 0.13 -15.73
C VAL A 187 18.38 -1.32 -16.19
N LEU A 188 17.22 -1.93 -16.12
CA LEU A 188 16.96 -3.30 -16.57
C LEU A 188 16.08 -3.27 -17.82
N VAL A 189 16.34 -4.17 -18.76
CA VAL A 189 15.53 -4.37 -19.95
C VAL A 189 14.94 -5.77 -19.93
N GLU A 190 13.62 -5.89 -20.01
CA GLU A 190 12.88 -7.15 -19.96
C GLU A 190 12.01 -7.34 -21.21
N GLU A 191 12.19 -8.48 -21.87
CA GLU A 191 11.35 -8.90 -23.00
C GLU A 191 10.19 -9.74 -22.48
N VAL A 192 8.95 -9.36 -22.86
CA VAL A 192 7.72 -10.00 -22.39
C VAL A 192 6.66 -10.07 -23.48
N GLY A 193 5.80 -11.09 -23.46
CA GLY A 193 4.72 -11.26 -24.42
C GLY A 193 3.41 -10.58 -24.03
N ALA A 194 3.20 -10.38 -22.72
CA ALA A 194 1.98 -9.78 -22.18
C ALA A 194 2.28 -8.84 -21.02
N ILE A 195 1.41 -7.86 -20.81
CA ILE A 195 1.53 -6.89 -19.72
C ILE A 195 0.20 -6.85 -18.95
N ILE A 196 0.28 -6.94 -17.63
CA ILE A 196 -0.84 -6.74 -16.72
C ILE A 196 -0.58 -5.49 -15.89
N VAL A 197 -1.51 -4.54 -15.94
CA VAL A 197 -1.45 -3.30 -15.15
C VAL A 197 -2.27 -3.51 -13.88
N ALA A 198 -1.59 -3.51 -12.73
CA ALA A 198 -2.17 -3.72 -11.40
C ALA A 198 -1.72 -2.63 -10.42
N THR A 199 -1.69 -1.38 -10.89
CA THR A 199 -1.12 -0.22 -10.18
C THR A 199 -1.95 0.29 -9.01
N GLY A 200 -3.15 -0.29 -8.79
CA GLY A 200 -4.02 0.06 -7.68
C GLY A 200 -4.75 1.39 -7.88
N TYR A 201 -4.88 2.16 -6.81
CA TYR A 201 -5.53 3.47 -6.79
C TYR A 201 -4.75 4.44 -5.91
N ASP A 202 -4.94 5.72 -6.16
CA ASP A 202 -4.48 6.79 -5.28
C ASP A 202 -5.68 7.41 -4.56
N LEU A 203 -5.44 7.92 -3.34
CA LEU A 203 -6.46 8.64 -2.60
C LEU A 203 -6.70 10.02 -3.22
N TYR A 204 -7.96 10.45 -3.20
CA TYR A 204 -8.28 11.83 -3.52
C TYR A 204 -7.62 12.77 -2.51
N PRO A 205 -6.92 13.83 -2.96
CA PRO A 205 -6.30 14.79 -2.06
C PRO A 205 -7.37 15.52 -1.25
N LYS A 206 -7.55 15.14 -0.01
CA LYS A 206 -8.61 15.66 0.88
C LYS A 206 -8.54 17.16 1.10
N GLU A 207 -7.37 17.76 0.91
CA GLU A 207 -7.13 19.20 1.00
C GLU A 207 -7.94 19.99 -0.04
N LEU A 208 -8.32 19.36 -1.15
CA LEU A 208 -9.21 19.93 -2.17
C LEU A 208 -10.66 20.07 -1.67
N SER A 209 -11.01 19.43 -0.55
CA SER A 209 -12.32 19.53 0.12
C SER A 209 -12.21 20.35 1.40
N ALA A 210 -11.74 21.59 1.28
CA ALA A 210 -11.48 22.49 2.40
C ALA A 210 -12.75 22.84 3.22
N GLU A 211 -13.94 22.73 2.62
CA GLU A 211 -15.24 22.90 3.26
C GLU A 211 -15.46 21.96 4.45
N TYR A 212 -14.87 20.76 4.42
CA TYR A 212 -14.91 19.81 5.53
C TYR A 212 -13.79 20.05 6.57
N GLY A 213 -12.94 21.05 6.35
CA GLY A 213 -11.82 21.35 7.25
C GLY A 213 -10.59 20.48 7.03
N ALA A 214 -10.53 19.71 5.94
CA ALA A 214 -9.38 18.89 5.59
C ALA A 214 -8.11 19.74 5.44
N GLY A 215 -6.97 19.24 5.92
CA GLY A 215 -5.71 19.98 5.96
C GLY A 215 -5.61 21.04 7.06
N ARG A 216 -6.74 21.47 7.64
CA ARG A 216 -6.79 22.49 8.70
C ARG A 216 -7.12 21.90 10.08
N LEU A 217 -8.05 20.97 10.12
CA LEU A 217 -8.46 20.30 11.36
C LEU A 217 -7.80 18.92 11.43
N ALA A 218 -7.03 18.68 12.47
CA ALA A 218 -6.27 17.43 12.63
C ALA A 218 -7.14 16.16 12.66
N ASP A 219 -8.38 16.27 13.12
CA ASP A 219 -9.32 15.15 13.24
C ASP A 219 -10.14 14.90 11.96
N VAL A 220 -9.91 15.68 10.90
CA VAL A 220 -10.44 15.41 9.55
C VAL A 220 -9.42 14.60 8.78
N ILE A 221 -9.69 13.31 8.71
CA ILE A 221 -8.78 12.30 8.16
C ILE A 221 -9.44 11.55 6.99
N ASP A 222 -8.64 10.94 6.13
CA ASP A 222 -9.15 10.08 5.06
C ASP A 222 -9.35 8.64 5.52
N GLY A 223 -9.98 7.83 4.65
CA GLY A 223 -10.32 6.44 4.97
C GLY A 223 -9.08 5.57 5.23
N LEU A 224 -7.96 5.81 4.56
CA LEU A 224 -6.75 5.03 4.77
C LEU A 224 -6.03 5.42 6.07
N GLN A 225 -6.08 6.69 6.45
CA GLN A 225 -5.65 7.13 7.79
C GLN A 225 -6.49 6.45 8.88
N PHE A 226 -7.80 6.36 8.68
CA PHE A 226 -8.67 5.66 9.63
C PHE A 226 -8.34 4.17 9.73
N GLU A 227 -8.04 3.50 8.60
CA GLU A 227 -7.51 2.12 8.60
C GLU A 227 -6.28 1.96 9.49
N ARG A 228 -5.34 2.91 9.40
CA ARG A 228 -4.12 2.84 10.20
C ARG A 228 -4.38 3.00 11.70
N LEU A 229 -5.40 3.76 12.09
CA LEU A 229 -5.85 3.84 13.49
C LEU A 229 -6.53 2.54 13.95
N LEU A 230 -7.25 1.86 13.06
CA LEU A 230 -7.93 0.60 13.36
C LEU A 230 -6.96 -0.60 13.43
N ALA A 231 -5.88 -0.56 12.66
CA ALA A 231 -4.96 -1.69 12.53
C ALA A 231 -4.13 -1.91 13.80
N ALA A 232 -4.02 -3.16 14.25
CA ALA A 232 -3.21 -3.53 15.42
C ALA A 232 -1.73 -3.17 15.26
N SER A 233 -1.21 -3.21 14.02
CA SER A 233 0.15 -2.79 13.67
C SER A 233 0.28 -1.28 13.41
N GLY A 234 -0.80 -0.52 13.53
CA GLY A 234 -0.83 0.92 13.26
C GLY A 234 -0.25 1.76 14.39
N PRO A 235 -0.19 3.09 14.20
CA PRO A 235 0.51 4.00 15.10
C PRO A 235 -0.11 4.08 16.50
N THR A 236 -1.36 3.67 16.66
CA THR A 236 -2.10 3.65 17.93
C THR A 236 -2.34 2.24 18.47
N SER A 237 -1.69 1.23 17.88
CA SER A 237 -1.87 -0.19 18.25
C SER A 237 -3.35 -0.62 18.21
N GLY A 238 -4.08 -0.15 17.19
CA GLY A 238 -5.49 -0.47 16.97
C GLY A 238 -6.48 0.23 17.88
N GLN A 239 -6.05 1.17 18.70
CA GLN A 239 -6.93 2.04 19.46
C GLN A 239 -7.35 3.24 18.63
N VAL A 240 -8.67 3.45 18.47
CA VAL A 240 -9.18 4.62 17.74
C VAL A 240 -8.95 5.87 18.58
N LYS A 241 -7.99 6.68 18.16
CA LYS A 241 -7.60 7.92 18.85
C LYS A 241 -7.66 9.10 17.90
N ARG A 242 -8.14 10.24 18.40
CA ARG A 242 -8.11 11.49 17.65
C ARG A 242 -6.66 11.94 17.43
N PRO A 243 -6.28 12.32 16.22
CA PRO A 243 -4.94 12.84 15.95
C PRO A 243 -4.59 14.11 16.74
N SER A 244 -5.61 14.93 17.08
CA SER A 244 -5.42 16.21 17.77
C SER A 244 -4.95 16.07 19.22
N ASP A 245 -5.50 15.12 19.98
CA ASP A 245 -5.29 15.03 21.43
C ASP A 245 -5.08 13.60 21.97
N GLY A 246 -5.17 12.60 21.10
CA GLY A 246 -5.03 11.19 21.48
C GLY A 246 -6.21 10.60 22.25
N ALA A 247 -7.30 11.35 22.46
CA ALA A 247 -8.48 10.84 23.12
C ALA A 247 -9.31 9.93 22.20
N VAL A 248 -10.07 9.01 22.79
CA VAL A 248 -11.03 8.18 22.05
C VAL A 248 -12.22 9.04 21.64
N PRO A 249 -12.58 9.13 20.35
CA PRO A 249 -13.73 9.91 19.92
C PRO A 249 -15.03 9.26 20.39
N LYS A 250 -15.95 10.07 20.90
CA LYS A 250 -17.32 9.64 21.27
C LYS A 250 -18.23 9.45 20.05
N SER A 251 -17.89 10.12 18.95
CA SER A 251 -18.61 10.00 17.69
C SER A 251 -17.67 10.14 16.52
N VAL A 252 -18.04 9.47 15.40
CA VAL A 252 -17.32 9.55 14.12
C VAL A 252 -18.34 9.84 13.03
N ALA A 253 -18.01 10.77 12.14
CA ALA A 253 -18.81 11.08 10.95
C ALA A 253 -18.04 10.68 9.70
N PHE A 254 -18.66 9.93 8.81
CA PHE A 254 -18.15 9.59 7.50
C PHE A 254 -18.89 10.38 6.43
N VAL A 255 -18.17 11.08 5.57
CA VAL A 255 -18.72 11.78 4.42
C VAL A 255 -18.37 10.99 3.17
N GLN A 256 -19.40 10.49 2.47
CA GLN A 256 -19.23 9.67 1.27
C GLN A 256 -19.05 10.53 0.02
N CYS A 257 -18.56 9.89 -1.03
CA CYS A 257 -18.41 10.45 -2.37
C CYS A 257 -17.49 11.68 -2.48
N VAL A 258 -16.64 11.96 -1.47
CA VAL A 258 -15.67 13.05 -1.54
C VAL A 258 -14.66 12.77 -2.66
N GLY A 259 -14.64 13.66 -3.68
CA GLY A 259 -13.80 13.50 -4.87
C GLY A 259 -14.27 12.44 -5.88
N SER A 260 -15.41 11.77 -5.63
CA SER A 260 -16.06 10.82 -6.54
C SER A 260 -17.48 11.28 -6.87
N ARG A 261 -17.97 11.00 -8.11
CA ARG A 261 -19.27 11.48 -8.61
C ARG A 261 -19.34 13.03 -8.61
N ASP A 262 -18.19 13.65 -8.76
CA ASP A 262 -17.99 15.09 -8.75
C ASP A 262 -17.28 15.49 -10.07
N PRO A 263 -18.03 15.94 -11.08
CA PRO A 263 -17.45 16.31 -12.37
C PRO A 263 -16.66 17.63 -12.33
N GLU A 264 -16.83 18.43 -11.28
CA GLU A 264 -16.20 19.75 -11.19
C GLU A 264 -14.84 19.71 -10.51
N ARG A 265 -14.70 18.95 -9.42
CA ARG A 265 -13.50 18.95 -8.58
C ARG A 265 -12.82 17.59 -8.43
N GLY A 266 -13.51 16.51 -8.78
CA GLY A 266 -13.03 15.15 -8.64
C GLY A 266 -13.18 14.34 -9.92
N VAL A 267 -13.59 13.09 -9.78
CA VAL A 267 -13.89 12.21 -10.91
C VAL A 267 -15.40 12.05 -11.06
N PRO A 268 -15.94 12.06 -12.33
CA PRO A 268 -17.39 12.02 -12.56
C PRO A 268 -18.03 10.67 -12.25
N TYR A 269 -17.25 9.62 -12.04
CA TYR A 269 -17.74 8.27 -11.76
C TYR A 269 -17.59 7.90 -10.28
N CYS A 270 -18.30 6.83 -9.88
CA CYS A 270 -18.23 6.27 -8.54
C CYS A 270 -16.97 5.41 -8.37
N SER A 271 -16.21 5.62 -7.28
CA SER A 271 -15.07 4.77 -6.90
C SER A 271 -15.47 3.35 -6.49
N LYS A 272 -16.78 3.10 -6.25
CA LYS A 272 -17.42 1.79 -6.01
C LYS A 272 -17.01 1.07 -4.69
N VAL A 273 -15.99 1.51 -4.00
CA VAL A 273 -15.43 0.84 -2.81
C VAL A 273 -15.81 1.53 -1.50
N CYS A 274 -16.04 2.85 -1.53
CA CYS A 274 -16.16 3.66 -0.31
C CYS A 274 -17.35 3.28 0.59
N CYS A 275 -18.50 2.90 0.04
CA CYS A 275 -19.67 2.48 0.84
C CYS A 275 -19.33 1.26 1.71
N MET A 276 -18.65 0.27 1.14
CA MET A 276 -18.28 -0.94 1.86
C MET A 276 -17.14 -0.69 2.86
N VAL A 277 -16.15 0.13 2.48
CA VAL A 277 -15.07 0.56 3.40
C VAL A 277 -15.65 1.28 4.60
N THR A 278 -16.61 2.20 4.40
CA THR A 278 -17.24 2.93 5.48
C THR A 278 -18.09 2.03 6.37
N ALA A 279 -18.88 1.12 5.80
CA ALA A 279 -19.65 0.14 6.60
C ALA A 279 -18.70 -0.69 7.50
N LYS A 280 -17.56 -1.16 6.94
CA LYS A 280 -16.53 -1.86 7.70
C LYS A 280 -15.94 -0.99 8.82
N HIS A 281 -15.55 0.24 8.51
CA HIS A 281 -15.01 1.17 9.50
C HIS A 281 -16.00 1.45 10.64
N ALA A 282 -17.27 1.63 10.29
CA ALA A 282 -18.34 1.84 11.25
C ALA A 282 -18.48 0.65 12.21
N LEU A 283 -18.55 -0.58 11.66
CA LEU A 283 -18.63 -1.81 12.44
C LEU A 283 -17.44 -1.97 13.38
N ILE A 284 -16.22 -1.84 12.85
CA ILE A 284 -15.00 -2.00 13.66
C ILE A 284 -14.94 -0.92 14.75
N TYR A 285 -15.29 0.33 14.42
CA TYR A 285 -15.35 1.40 15.43
C TYR A 285 -16.34 1.07 16.55
N LYS A 286 -17.56 0.64 16.22
CA LYS A 286 -18.58 0.25 17.20
C LYS A 286 -18.14 -0.90 18.08
N HIS A 287 -17.44 -1.89 17.51
CA HIS A 287 -16.88 -3.00 18.30
C HIS A 287 -15.80 -2.55 19.29
N LYS A 288 -14.98 -1.56 18.91
CA LYS A 288 -13.91 -1.01 19.76
C LYS A 288 -14.40 0.04 20.76
N VAL A 289 -15.42 0.81 20.40
CA VAL A 289 -15.98 1.92 21.16
C VAL A 289 -17.49 1.72 21.27
N ARG A 290 -17.92 0.85 22.18
CA ARG A 290 -19.32 0.38 22.28
C ARG A 290 -20.33 1.52 22.45
N GLU A 291 -20.00 2.53 23.25
CA GLU A 291 -20.84 3.73 23.49
C GLU A 291 -20.66 4.82 22.41
N GLY A 292 -19.78 4.57 21.45
CA GLY A 292 -19.52 5.52 20.37
C GLY A 292 -20.67 5.59 19.36
N GLN A 293 -20.91 6.77 18.79
CA GLN A 293 -21.93 6.98 17.75
C GLN A 293 -21.26 7.14 16.39
N VAL A 294 -21.85 6.53 15.36
CA VAL A 294 -21.40 6.67 13.97
C VAL A 294 -22.49 7.31 13.13
N TYR A 295 -22.10 8.30 12.33
CA TYR A 295 -22.92 8.97 11.33
C TYR A 295 -22.30 8.74 9.95
N VAL A 296 -23.12 8.40 8.96
CA VAL A 296 -22.69 8.26 7.55
C VAL A 296 -23.55 9.18 6.70
N PHE A 297 -22.93 10.23 6.15
CA PHE A 297 -23.56 11.14 5.20
C PHE A 297 -23.35 10.61 3.79
N TYR A 298 -24.42 10.31 3.07
CA TYR A 298 -24.38 9.59 1.81
C TYR A 298 -25.42 10.10 0.80
N MET A 299 -25.20 9.81 -0.48
CA MET A 299 -26.20 10.04 -1.53
C MET A 299 -27.02 8.78 -1.84
N ASP A 300 -26.34 7.66 -1.99
CA ASP A 300 -26.88 6.32 -2.14
C ASP A 300 -25.84 5.29 -1.64
N ILE A 301 -26.27 4.04 -1.40
CA ILE A 301 -25.40 2.95 -0.98
C ILE A 301 -25.15 2.04 -2.17
N ARG A 302 -23.87 1.81 -2.51
CA ARG A 302 -23.45 0.95 -3.59
C ARG A 302 -22.76 -0.30 -3.05
N ALA A 303 -23.60 -1.28 -2.70
CA ALA A 303 -23.19 -2.56 -2.12
C ALA A 303 -23.25 -3.69 -3.17
N ALA A 304 -22.61 -3.50 -4.34
CA ALA A 304 -22.67 -4.45 -5.44
C ALA A 304 -21.63 -5.59 -5.26
N GLY A 305 -21.97 -6.60 -4.50
CA GLY A 305 -21.16 -7.79 -4.27
C GLY A 305 -21.92 -8.83 -3.44
N LYS A 306 -21.38 -10.05 -3.38
CA LYS A 306 -22.02 -11.13 -2.61
C LYS A 306 -21.94 -10.84 -1.11
N GLY A 307 -23.09 -10.76 -0.43
CA GLY A 307 -23.20 -10.49 1.00
C GLY A 307 -22.92 -9.03 1.39
N TYR A 308 -22.81 -8.11 0.41
CA TYR A 308 -22.47 -6.71 0.71
C TYR A 308 -23.64 -5.92 1.25
N GLU A 309 -24.85 -6.17 0.73
CA GLU A 309 -26.04 -5.50 1.21
C GLU A 309 -26.36 -5.90 2.64
N GLU A 310 -26.29 -7.19 2.94
CA GLU A 310 -26.48 -7.73 4.29
C GLU A 310 -25.43 -7.19 5.27
N PHE A 311 -24.21 -6.97 4.80
CA PHE A 311 -23.14 -6.36 5.60
C PHE A 311 -23.47 -4.91 5.98
N VAL A 312 -24.03 -4.12 5.05
CA VAL A 312 -24.47 -2.75 5.33
C VAL A 312 -25.68 -2.75 6.24
N GLN A 313 -26.65 -3.64 6.01
CA GLN A 313 -27.84 -3.79 6.86
C GLN A 313 -27.43 -4.12 8.30
N ARG A 314 -26.46 -5.01 8.50
CA ARG A 314 -25.92 -5.32 9.82
C ARG A 314 -25.38 -4.07 10.53
N ALA A 315 -24.65 -3.21 9.82
CA ALA A 315 -24.16 -1.95 10.39
C ALA A 315 -25.30 -1.04 10.86
N ILE A 316 -26.41 -0.99 10.11
CA ILE A 316 -27.57 -0.15 10.43
C ILE A 316 -28.40 -0.77 11.57
N GLU A 317 -28.75 -2.05 11.45
CA GLU A 317 -29.74 -2.71 12.32
C GLU A 317 -29.13 -3.19 13.63
N GLU A 318 -27.94 -3.79 13.60
CA GLU A 318 -27.31 -4.36 14.80
C GLU A 318 -26.45 -3.30 15.52
N ASP A 319 -25.55 -2.61 14.80
CA ASP A 319 -24.60 -1.66 15.38
C ASP A 319 -25.13 -0.23 15.47
N LYS A 320 -26.38 0.01 15.00
CA LYS A 320 -27.07 1.31 15.09
C LYS A 320 -26.27 2.46 14.47
N VAL A 321 -25.62 2.18 13.35
CA VAL A 321 -24.99 3.22 12.52
C VAL A 321 -26.07 4.07 11.87
N LEU A 322 -25.99 5.40 12.02
CA LEU A 322 -26.95 6.33 11.46
C LEU A 322 -26.52 6.77 10.07
N TYR A 323 -27.28 6.36 9.06
CA TYR A 323 -27.15 6.80 7.67
C TYR A 323 -28.09 7.99 7.44
N ILE A 324 -27.54 9.12 7.00
CA ILE A 324 -28.24 10.42 6.87
C ILE A 324 -28.11 10.93 5.43
#